data_dbba26e20c0de39a2b870738eeed6d7d
#
_entry.id   dbba26e20c0de39a2b870738eeed6d7d
#
_cell.length_a   1.000
_cell.length_b   1.000
_cell.length_c   1.000
_cell.angle_alpha   90.00
_cell.angle_beta   90.00
_cell.angle_gamma   90.00
#
_symmetry.space_group_name_H-M   'P 1'
#
loop_
_entity.id
_entity.type
_entity.pdbx_description
1 polymer ?
#
loop_
_entity_poly.entity_id
_entity_poly.type
_entity_poly.pdbx_seq_one_letter_code
_entity_poly.pdbx_strand_id
1 'polypeptide(L)'
;MDMGALSLIMLVAAIAIGFFLNVNVGLVSIFFAVILGYGSGQFTGKEIISGWSGSLFMTLAGITLVFAIVQSNNSLELLIRKIINKLGKAVVLVPIVYFVFAWLVSAAGPGLIPTAALVTVLAVPLAHETGFHPLMLSMTAVAAANAGRFTMLTVEGNLITGLLVEQGYTKNVMMGVCVSSTILAIILSVVYYTA
;
A
#
# COMPACT_ATOMS: atom_id res chain seq x y z
N MET A 1 14.14 -6.31 33.18
CA MET A 1 13.52 -5.39 32.18
C MET A 1 12.23 -6.03 31.71
N ASP A 2 11.20 -5.24 31.57
CA ASP A 2 9.94 -5.73 31.01
C ASP A 2 10.17 -6.22 29.56
N MET A 3 9.65 -7.40 29.21
CA MET A 3 9.82 -7.98 27.88
C MET A 3 9.30 -7.05 26.78
N GLY A 4 8.24 -6.30 27.08
CA GLY A 4 7.71 -5.28 26.16
C GLY A 4 8.71 -4.16 25.88
N ALA A 5 9.36 -3.63 26.89
CA ALA A 5 10.40 -2.61 26.74
C ALA A 5 11.61 -3.13 25.95
N LEU A 6 12.03 -4.38 26.22
CA LEU A 6 13.15 -5.00 25.52
C LEU A 6 12.84 -5.24 24.03
N SER A 7 11.62 -5.70 23.72
CA SER A 7 11.19 -5.88 22.32
C SER A 7 11.13 -4.56 21.54
N LEU A 8 10.70 -3.47 22.20
CA LEU A 8 10.69 -2.14 21.60
C LEU A 8 12.11 -1.63 21.30
N ILE A 9 13.03 -1.80 22.25
CA ILE A 9 14.44 -1.44 22.07
C ILE A 9 15.06 -2.21 20.89
N MET A 10 14.81 -3.52 20.81
CA MET A 10 15.31 -4.33 19.69
C MET A 10 14.68 -3.94 18.35
N LEU A 11 13.41 -3.55 18.32
CA LEU A 11 12.78 -3.02 17.10
C LEU A 11 13.45 -1.73 16.63
N VAL A 12 13.69 -0.78 17.55
CA VAL A 12 14.40 0.46 17.24
C VAL A 12 15.83 0.17 16.77
N ALA A 13 16.53 -0.76 17.43
CA ALA A 13 17.86 -1.19 17.02
C ALA A 13 17.85 -1.82 15.61
N ALA A 14 16.84 -2.65 15.28
CA ALA A 14 16.70 -3.25 13.96
C ALA A 14 16.52 -2.19 12.86
N ILE A 15 15.71 -1.16 13.13
CA ILE A 15 15.52 -0.03 12.21
C ILE A 15 16.83 0.74 12.03
N ALA A 16 17.54 1.04 13.13
CA ALA A 16 18.84 1.73 13.07
C ALA A 16 19.88 0.92 12.28
N ILE A 17 20.02 -0.36 12.56
CA ILE A 17 20.93 -1.26 11.83
C ILE A 17 20.57 -1.30 10.34
N GLY A 18 19.28 -1.45 10.02
CA GLY A 18 18.83 -1.47 8.62
C GLY A 18 19.15 -0.18 7.89
N PHE A 19 18.99 0.96 8.56
CA PHE A 19 19.29 2.28 8.00
C PHE A 19 20.80 2.51 7.79
N PHE A 20 21.62 2.23 8.81
CA PHE A 20 23.06 2.51 8.75
C PHE A 20 23.86 1.50 7.91
N LEU A 21 23.45 0.23 7.92
CA LEU A 21 24.15 -0.83 7.20
C LEU A 21 23.52 -1.18 5.83
N ASN A 22 22.45 -0.50 5.42
CA ASN A 22 21.70 -0.78 4.20
C ASN A 22 21.26 -2.26 4.07
N VAL A 23 20.91 -2.88 5.20
CA VAL A 23 20.38 -4.25 5.24
C VAL A 23 18.86 -4.24 5.42
N ASN A 24 18.23 -5.34 5.05
CA ASN A 24 16.77 -5.45 5.17
C ASN A 24 16.33 -5.47 6.64
N VAL A 25 15.61 -4.41 7.07
CA VAL A 25 15.12 -4.24 8.45
C VAL A 25 14.28 -5.44 8.90
N GLY A 26 13.48 -6.02 7.99
CA GLY A 26 12.64 -7.19 8.31
C GLY A 26 13.47 -8.41 8.70
N LEU A 27 14.57 -8.69 8.01
CA LEU A 27 15.46 -9.80 8.36
C LEU A 27 16.14 -9.58 9.71
N VAL A 28 16.59 -8.34 9.99
CA VAL A 28 17.18 -7.99 11.29
C VAL A 28 16.14 -8.12 12.41
N SER A 29 14.90 -7.69 12.18
CA SER A 29 13.81 -7.81 13.13
C SER A 29 13.46 -9.27 13.44
N ILE A 30 13.42 -10.14 12.42
CA ILE A 30 13.21 -11.58 12.61
C ILE A 30 14.34 -12.18 13.47
N PHE A 31 15.59 -11.82 13.17
CA PHE A 31 16.75 -12.29 13.94
C PHE A 31 16.65 -11.87 15.41
N PHE A 32 16.30 -10.62 15.69
CA PHE A 32 16.10 -10.15 17.04
C PHE A 32 14.90 -10.80 17.75
N ALA A 33 13.80 -11.04 17.03
CA ALA A 33 12.65 -11.74 17.59
C ALA A 33 13.00 -13.17 18.02
N VAL A 34 13.82 -13.87 17.23
CA VAL A 34 14.30 -15.23 17.58
C VAL A 34 15.21 -15.19 18.79
N ILE A 35 16.17 -14.26 18.85
CA ILE A 35 17.07 -14.11 20.01
C ILE A 35 16.28 -13.79 21.28
N LEU A 36 15.32 -12.87 21.21
CA LEU A 36 14.47 -12.53 22.35
C LEU A 36 13.61 -13.70 22.80
N GLY A 37 12.99 -14.39 21.84
CA GLY A 37 12.12 -15.52 22.12
C GLY A 37 12.86 -16.64 22.84
N TYR A 38 14.00 -17.09 22.31
CA TYR A 38 14.81 -18.13 22.94
C TYR A 38 15.55 -17.65 24.19
N GLY A 39 16.10 -16.42 24.15
CA GLY A 39 16.88 -15.87 25.25
C GLY A 39 16.06 -15.59 26.52
N SER A 40 14.76 -15.33 26.39
CA SER A 40 13.86 -15.13 27.51
C SER A 40 13.52 -16.44 28.25
N GLY A 41 13.66 -17.58 27.60
CA GLY A 41 13.23 -18.88 28.12
C GLY A 41 11.69 -19.02 28.31
N GLN A 42 10.91 -17.99 27.91
CA GLN A 42 9.46 -17.96 28.07
C GLN A 42 8.69 -18.54 26.88
N PHE A 43 9.35 -18.66 25.71
CA PHE A 43 8.72 -19.11 24.48
C PHE A 43 9.39 -20.37 23.95
N THR A 44 8.57 -21.31 23.52
CA THR A 44 9.03 -22.49 22.78
C THR A 44 9.29 -22.14 21.33
N GLY A 45 10.11 -22.92 20.63
CA GLY A 45 10.35 -22.73 19.20
C GLY A 45 9.06 -22.73 18.35
N LYS A 46 8.03 -23.51 18.77
CA LYS A 46 6.72 -23.52 18.11
C LYS A 46 5.98 -22.19 18.29
N GLU A 47 6.02 -21.61 19.46
CA GLU A 47 5.37 -20.31 19.74
C GLU A 47 6.04 -19.17 18.99
N ILE A 48 7.38 -19.18 18.90
CA ILE A 48 8.12 -18.20 18.09
C ILE A 48 7.72 -18.32 16.60
N ILE A 49 7.64 -19.54 16.07
CA ILE A 49 7.22 -19.76 14.66
C ILE A 49 5.74 -19.41 14.46
N SER A 50 4.87 -19.69 15.43
CA SER A 50 3.44 -19.34 15.34
C SER A 50 3.18 -17.83 15.36
N GLY A 51 4.09 -17.04 15.94
CA GLY A 51 4.08 -15.58 15.84
C GLY A 51 4.34 -15.06 14.42
N TRP A 52 4.86 -15.90 13.53
CA TRP A 52 5.01 -15.57 12.12
C TRP A 52 3.69 -15.78 11.37
N SER A 53 3.13 -14.70 10.83
CA SER A 53 1.92 -14.79 10.02
C SER A 53 2.23 -15.30 8.61
N GLY A 54 2.35 -16.62 8.45
CA GLY A 54 2.62 -17.27 7.16
C GLY A 54 1.54 -16.98 6.12
N SER A 55 0.28 -16.84 6.52
CA SER A 55 -0.83 -16.50 5.62
C SER A 55 -0.70 -15.07 5.07
N LEU A 56 -0.30 -14.11 5.90
CA LEU A 56 -0.02 -12.74 5.44
C LEU A 56 1.16 -12.71 4.47
N PHE A 57 2.24 -13.42 4.78
CA PHE A 57 3.41 -13.52 3.90
C PHE A 57 3.04 -14.11 2.53
N MET A 58 2.29 -15.21 2.50
CA MET A 58 1.87 -15.85 1.25
C MET A 58 0.92 -14.98 0.44
N THR A 59 0.01 -14.27 1.09
CA THR A 59 -0.88 -13.30 0.44
C THR A 59 -0.08 -12.15 -0.17
N LEU A 60 0.86 -11.57 0.59
CA LEU A 60 1.78 -10.52 0.14
C LEU A 60 2.58 -10.96 -1.08
N ALA A 61 3.24 -12.11 -0.97
CA ALA A 61 4.06 -12.65 -2.03
C ALA A 61 3.23 -12.91 -3.30
N GLY A 62 2.05 -13.53 -3.16
CA GLY A 62 1.16 -13.82 -4.29
C GLY A 62 0.68 -12.56 -5.01
N ILE A 63 0.19 -11.57 -4.26
CA ILE A 63 -0.24 -10.29 -4.82
C ILE A 63 0.93 -9.57 -5.49
N THR A 64 2.08 -9.50 -4.84
CA THR A 64 3.27 -8.84 -5.39
C THR A 64 3.73 -9.49 -6.70
N LEU A 65 3.73 -10.83 -6.77
CA LEU A 65 4.10 -11.56 -7.99
C LEU A 65 3.13 -11.30 -9.14
N VAL A 66 1.82 -11.37 -8.89
CA VAL A 66 0.80 -11.07 -9.91
C VAL A 66 0.98 -9.67 -10.45
N PHE A 67 1.12 -8.66 -9.57
CA PHE A 67 1.29 -7.28 -10.00
C PHE A 67 2.63 -7.00 -10.66
N ALA A 68 3.71 -7.67 -10.26
CA ALA A 68 4.99 -7.61 -10.95
C ALA A 68 4.87 -8.09 -12.41
N ILE A 69 4.14 -9.17 -12.65
CA ILE A 69 3.85 -9.66 -14.00
C ILE A 69 2.99 -8.66 -14.78
N VAL A 70 1.94 -8.13 -14.17
CA VAL A 70 1.05 -7.15 -14.82
C VAL A 70 1.81 -5.86 -15.17
N GLN A 71 2.71 -5.40 -14.31
CA GLN A 71 3.58 -4.25 -14.59
C GLN A 71 4.60 -4.55 -15.68
N SER A 72 5.26 -5.71 -15.65
CA SER A 72 6.26 -6.08 -16.66
C SER A 72 5.68 -6.19 -18.07
N ASN A 73 4.41 -6.53 -18.19
CA ASN A 73 3.68 -6.64 -19.45
C ASN A 73 3.05 -5.31 -19.93
N ASN A 74 3.25 -4.21 -19.22
CA ASN A 74 2.64 -2.90 -19.51
C ASN A 74 1.11 -2.94 -19.66
N SER A 75 0.44 -3.97 -19.14
CA SER A 75 -1.00 -4.19 -19.31
C SER A 75 -1.83 -3.05 -18.72
N LEU A 76 -1.41 -2.51 -17.55
CA LEU A 76 -2.10 -1.39 -16.90
C LEU A 76 -1.92 -0.08 -17.68
N GLU A 77 -0.75 0.14 -18.27
CA GLU A 77 -0.50 1.28 -19.14
C GLU A 77 -1.38 1.23 -20.38
N LEU A 78 -1.46 0.09 -21.07
CA LEU A 78 -2.32 -0.11 -22.22
C LEU A 78 -3.80 0.09 -21.87
N LEU A 79 -4.22 -0.38 -20.69
CA LEU A 79 -5.58 -0.22 -20.21
C LEU A 79 -5.94 1.25 -20.04
N ILE A 80 -5.13 2.02 -19.31
CA ILE A 80 -5.43 3.43 -19.06
C ILE A 80 -5.38 4.25 -20.32
N ARG A 81 -4.40 4.04 -21.22
CA ARG A 81 -4.33 4.70 -22.52
C ARG A 81 -5.58 4.41 -23.37
N LYS A 82 -6.05 3.17 -23.41
CA LYS A 82 -7.27 2.78 -24.14
C LYS A 82 -8.52 3.45 -23.56
N ILE A 83 -8.62 3.58 -22.23
CA ILE A 83 -9.74 4.27 -21.57
C ILE A 83 -9.72 5.76 -21.93
N ILE A 84 -8.57 6.41 -21.82
CA ILE A 84 -8.43 7.85 -22.09
C ILE A 84 -8.67 8.18 -23.57
N ASN A 85 -8.15 7.37 -24.48
CA ASN A 85 -8.40 7.55 -25.91
C ASN A 85 -9.88 7.47 -26.27
N LYS A 86 -10.69 6.72 -25.51
CA LYS A 86 -12.15 6.68 -25.68
C LYS A 86 -12.87 7.95 -25.22
N LEU A 87 -12.26 8.75 -24.34
CA LEU A 87 -12.84 10.02 -23.88
C LEU A 87 -12.87 11.07 -24.99
N GLY A 88 -12.00 10.97 -26.00
CA GLY A 88 -11.98 11.87 -27.14
C GLY A 88 -11.95 13.34 -26.74
N LYS A 89 -13.02 14.09 -27.05
CA LYS A 89 -13.11 15.51 -26.69
C LYS A 89 -13.41 15.81 -25.23
N ALA A 90 -13.74 14.80 -24.41
CA ALA A 90 -14.06 14.97 -22.98
C ALA A 90 -12.81 14.95 -22.10
N VAL A 91 -11.76 15.68 -22.51
CA VAL A 91 -10.46 15.73 -21.83
C VAL A 91 -10.59 16.14 -20.35
N VAL A 92 -11.56 16.99 -20.02
CA VAL A 92 -11.85 17.43 -18.64
C VAL A 92 -12.11 16.26 -17.67
N LEU A 93 -12.55 15.10 -18.18
CA LEU A 93 -12.79 13.91 -17.35
C LEU A 93 -11.52 13.10 -17.05
N VAL A 94 -10.39 13.41 -17.68
CA VAL A 94 -9.14 12.65 -17.51
C VAL A 94 -8.69 12.56 -16.06
N PRO A 95 -8.67 13.63 -15.25
CA PRO A 95 -8.28 13.52 -13.84
C PRO A 95 -9.21 12.59 -13.04
N ILE A 96 -10.51 12.63 -13.33
CA ILE A 96 -11.51 11.78 -12.65
C ILE A 96 -11.28 10.31 -13.03
N VAL A 97 -11.11 10.02 -14.31
CA VAL A 97 -10.86 8.66 -14.80
C VAL A 97 -9.54 8.14 -14.25
N TYR A 98 -8.52 9.01 -14.18
CA TYR A 98 -7.22 8.66 -13.66
C TYR A 98 -7.25 8.40 -12.14
N PHE A 99 -8.04 9.19 -11.40
CA PHE A 99 -8.34 8.96 -9.99
C PHE A 99 -8.96 7.57 -9.77
N VAL A 100 -10.05 7.29 -10.50
CA VAL A 100 -10.77 6.00 -10.38
C VAL A 100 -9.86 4.83 -10.76
N PHE A 101 -9.06 4.97 -11.81
CA PHE A 101 -8.09 3.96 -12.22
C PHE A 101 -7.08 3.68 -11.10
N ALA A 102 -6.44 4.71 -10.55
CA ALA A 102 -5.46 4.58 -9.49
C ALA A 102 -6.06 3.97 -8.22
N TRP A 103 -7.28 4.39 -7.86
CA TRP A 103 -8.03 3.84 -6.73
C TRP A 103 -8.32 2.35 -6.93
N LEU A 104 -8.84 1.95 -8.10
CA LEU A 104 -9.16 0.55 -8.41
C LEU A 104 -7.92 -0.33 -8.44
N VAL A 105 -6.82 0.13 -9.05
CA VAL A 105 -5.56 -0.62 -9.10
C VAL A 105 -5.04 -0.85 -7.69
N SER A 106 -5.01 0.18 -6.84
CA SER A 106 -4.58 0.05 -5.45
C SER A 106 -5.49 -0.88 -4.65
N ALA A 107 -6.80 -0.72 -4.81
CA ALA A 107 -7.82 -1.50 -4.11
C ALA A 107 -7.84 -2.99 -4.50
N ALA A 108 -7.38 -3.32 -5.71
CA ALA A 108 -7.34 -4.70 -6.22
C ALA A 108 -6.25 -5.57 -5.57
N GLY A 109 -5.35 -4.96 -4.75
CA GLY A 109 -4.39 -5.76 -3.99
C GLY A 109 -3.01 -5.16 -3.79
N PRO A 110 -2.36 -4.48 -4.78
CA PRO A 110 -0.97 -4.02 -4.64
C PRO A 110 -0.80 -2.96 -3.55
N GLY A 111 -1.87 -2.26 -3.18
CA GLY A 111 -1.81 -1.19 -2.20
C GLY A 111 -1.13 0.08 -2.73
N LEU A 112 -0.66 0.92 -1.81
CA LEU A 112 -0.17 2.26 -2.15
C LEU A 112 1.13 2.25 -2.95
N ILE A 113 2.18 1.58 -2.46
CA ILE A 113 3.56 1.78 -2.96
C ILE A 113 3.71 1.38 -4.43
N PRO A 114 3.32 0.15 -4.86
CA PRO A 114 3.44 -0.24 -6.26
C PRO A 114 2.52 0.59 -7.17
N THR A 115 1.32 0.92 -6.69
CA THR A 115 0.38 1.73 -7.46
C THR A 115 0.88 3.15 -7.64
N ALA A 116 1.40 3.80 -6.60
CA ALA A 116 1.96 5.14 -6.68
C ALA A 116 3.13 5.21 -7.66
N ALA A 117 4.04 4.22 -7.63
CA ALA A 117 5.14 4.15 -8.58
C ALA A 117 4.64 4.06 -10.04
N LEU A 118 3.64 3.22 -10.28
CA LEU A 118 3.04 3.07 -11.61
C LEU A 118 2.37 4.37 -12.07
N VAL A 119 1.46 4.92 -11.27
CA VAL A 119 0.66 6.08 -11.70
C VAL A 119 1.48 7.36 -11.81
N THR A 120 2.54 7.55 -11.04
CA THR A 120 3.42 8.72 -11.21
C THR A 120 4.19 8.67 -12.53
N VAL A 121 4.68 7.51 -12.93
CA VAL A 121 5.36 7.33 -14.23
C VAL A 121 4.37 7.57 -15.39
N LEU A 122 3.15 7.05 -15.30
CA LEU A 122 2.13 7.19 -16.33
C LEU A 122 1.54 8.61 -16.42
N ALA A 123 1.60 9.39 -15.33
CA ALA A 123 1.06 10.76 -15.33
C ALA A 123 1.79 11.69 -16.29
N VAL A 124 3.09 11.50 -16.51
CA VAL A 124 3.89 12.39 -17.38
C VAL A 124 3.45 12.31 -18.84
N PRO A 125 3.48 11.13 -19.51
CA PRO A 125 3.02 11.03 -20.90
C PRO A 125 1.53 11.40 -21.04
N LEU A 126 0.70 11.04 -20.05
CA LEU A 126 -0.70 11.36 -20.04
C LEU A 126 -0.96 12.87 -20.00
N ALA A 127 -0.21 13.59 -19.19
CA ALA A 127 -0.27 15.05 -19.11
C ALA A 127 0.08 15.71 -20.44
N HIS A 128 1.12 15.19 -21.12
CA HIS A 128 1.49 15.69 -22.46
C HIS A 128 0.39 15.47 -23.50
N GLU A 129 -0.29 14.32 -23.47
CA GLU A 129 -1.37 14.00 -24.40
C GLU A 129 -2.64 14.82 -24.13
N THR A 130 -2.89 15.20 -22.89
CA THR A 130 -4.17 15.80 -22.45
C THR A 130 -4.09 17.28 -22.11
N GLY A 131 -2.89 17.85 -22.02
CA GLY A 131 -2.67 19.25 -21.66
C GLY A 131 -2.77 19.57 -20.17
N PHE A 132 -2.94 18.56 -19.30
CA PHE A 132 -2.91 18.75 -17.86
C PHE A 132 -1.48 18.86 -17.31
N HIS A 133 -1.34 19.43 -16.11
CA HIS A 133 -0.06 19.48 -15.46
C HIS A 133 0.34 18.08 -14.89
N PRO A 134 1.55 17.56 -15.17
CA PRO A 134 1.96 16.21 -14.72
C PRO A 134 1.90 16.04 -13.20
N LEU A 135 2.28 17.07 -12.45
CA LEU A 135 2.25 17.05 -11.00
C LEU A 135 0.83 16.90 -10.45
N MET A 136 -0.13 17.64 -11.03
CA MET A 136 -1.53 17.56 -10.64
C MET A 136 -2.09 16.15 -10.85
N LEU A 137 -1.85 15.54 -12.01
CA LEU A 137 -2.29 14.18 -12.30
C LEU A 137 -1.61 13.16 -11.38
N SER A 138 -0.30 13.31 -11.13
CA SER A 138 0.45 12.44 -10.21
C SER A 138 -0.11 12.50 -8.79
N MET A 139 -0.30 13.70 -8.25
CA MET A 139 -0.79 13.90 -6.88
C MET A 139 -2.22 13.38 -6.71
N THR A 140 -3.09 13.64 -7.68
CA THR A 140 -4.46 13.11 -7.72
C THR A 140 -4.48 11.58 -7.71
N ALA A 141 -3.65 10.95 -8.53
CA ALA A 141 -3.59 9.49 -8.61
C ALA A 141 -2.96 8.86 -7.36
N VAL A 142 -1.93 9.49 -6.76
CA VAL A 142 -1.33 9.03 -5.50
C VAL A 142 -2.32 9.17 -4.34
N ALA A 143 -3.09 10.25 -4.27
CA ALA A 143 -4.15 10.41 -3.27
C ALA A 143 -5.22 9.32 -3.40
N ALA A 144 -5.62 9.00 -4.64
CA ALA A 144 -6.54 7.91 -4.93
C ALA A 144 -5.98 6.53 -4.53
N ALA A 145 -4.72 6.26 -4.87
CA ALA A 145 -4.04 5.02 -4.50
C ALA A 145 -3.93 4.87 -2.98
N ASN A 146 -3.64 5.97 -2.26
CA ASN A 146 -3.61 5.99 -0.81
C ASN A 146 -4.97 5.66 -0.17
N ALA A 147 -6.07 6.06 -0.78
CA ALA A 147 -7.41 5.69 -0.32
C ALA A 147 -7.76 4.23 -0.65
N GLY A 148 -7.41 3.77 -1.85
CA GLY A 148 -7.69 2.40 -2.30
C GLY A 148 -7.01 1.32 -1.46
N ARG A 149 -5.85 1.60 -0.84
CA ARG A 149 -5.13 0.63 0.00
C ARG A 149 -5.89 0.16 1.25
N PHE A 150 -6.94 0.87 1.65
CA PHE A 150 -7.75 0.51 2.81
C PHE A 150 -8.89 -0.46 2.50
N THR A 151 -8.93 -1.04 1.30
CA THR A 151 -9.88 -2.14 1.01
C THR A 151 -9.42 -3.44 1.68
N MET A 152 -10.36 -4.32 1.98
CA MET A 152 -10.06 -5.63 2.58
C MET A 152 -9.29 -6.57 1.64
N LEU A 153 -9.15 -6.23 0.36
CA LEU A 153 -8.40 -7.01 -0.62
C LEU A 153 -6.90 -6.71 -0.57
N THR A 154 -6.53 -5.55 -0.04
CA THR A 154 -5.13 -5.15 0.09
C THR A 154 -4.50 -5.74 1.35
N VAL A 155 -3.19 -5.76 1.36
CA VAL A 155 -2.43 -6.26 2.51
C VAL A 155 -2.63 -5.37 3.73
N GLU A 156 -2.50 -4.05 3.53
CA GLU A 156 -2.66 -3.07 4.60
C GLU A 156 -4.08 -3.11 5.18
N GLY A 157 -5.10 -3.19 4.30
CA GLY A 157 -6.49 -3.29 4.74
C GLY A 157 -6.77 -4.59 5.50
N ASN A 158 -6.19 -5.70 5.07
CA ASN A 158 -6.37 -6.99 5.73
C ASN A 158 -5.66 -7.03 7.10
N LEU A 159 -4.44 -6.49 7.17
CA LEU A 159 -3.68 -6.40 8.42
C LEU A 159 -4.41 -5.52 9.45
N ILE A 160 -4.86 -4.33 9.05
CA ILE A 160 -5.60 -3.42 9.94
C ILE A 160 -6.93 -4.07 10.39
N THR A 161 -7.63 -4.75 9.48
CA THR A 161 -8.85 -5.49 9.81
C THR A 161 -8.58 -6.57 10.86
N GLY A 162 -7.49 -7.32 10.73
CA GLY A 162 -7.08 -8.33 11.71
C GLY A 162 -6.86 -7.73 13.10
N LEU A 163 -6.07 -6.65 13.18
CA LEU A 163 -5.79 -5.95 14.45
C LEU A 163 -7.06 -5.36 15.10
N LEU A 164 -7.98 -4.81 14.29
CA LEU A 164 -9.24 -4.30 14.80
C LEU A 164 -10.13 -5.41 15.37
N VAL A 165 -10.18 -6.56 14.70
CA VAL A 165 -10.95 -7.71 15.18
C VAL A 165 -10.37 -8.27 16.48
N GLU A 166 -9.05 -8.33 16.64
CA GLU A 166 -8.38 -8.72 17.89
C GLU A 166 -8.71 -7.79 19.05
N GLN A 167 -8.95 -6.51 18.77
CA GLN A 167 -9.39 -5.50 19.75
C GLN A 167 -10.90 -5.49 20.01
N GLY A 168 -11.65 -6.40 19.40
CA GLY A 168 -13.10 -6.54 19.56
C GLY A 168 -13.95 -5.64 18.67
N TYR A 169 -13.34 -4.97 17.69
CA TYR A 169 -14.10 -4.19 16.71
C TYR A 169 -14.70 -5.08 15.62
N THR A 170 -15.80 -4.63 15.03
CA THR A 170 -16.42 -5.33 13.89
C THR A 170 -15.68 -5.03 12.59
N LYS A 171 -15.70 -5.95 11.65
CA LYS A 171 -15.09 -5.76 10.29
C LYS A 171 -15.66 -4.55 9.55
N ASN A 172 -16.86 -4.08 9.90
CA ASN A 172 -17.49 -2.92 9.27
C ASN A 172 -16.74 -1.60 9.53
N VAL A 173 -15.94 -1.51 10.59
CA VAL A 173 -15.09 -0.33 10.86
C VAL A 173 -14.13 -0.05 9.70
N MET A 174 -13.58 -1.11 9.09
CA MET A 174 -12.66 -0.96 7.96
C MET A 174 -13.33 -0.35 6.72
N MET A 175 -14.62 -0.64 6.50
CA MET A 175 -15.38 0.02 5.42
C MET A 175 -15.51 1.53 5.70
N GLY A 176 -15.74 1.94 6.94
CA GLY A 176 -15.74 3.35 7.35
C GLY A 176 -14.41 4.04 7.07
N VAL A 177 -13.28 3.37 7.38
CA VAL A 177 -11.93 3.90 7.08
C VAL A 177 -11.72 4.05 5.57
N CYS A 178 -12.12 3.07 4.77
CA CYS A 178 -12.01 3.13 3.32
C CYS A 178 -12.85 4.27 2.71
N VAL A 179 -14.09 4.44 3.17
CA VAL A 179 -14.97 5.51 2.70
C VAL A 179 -14.42 6.89 3.11
N SER A 180 -14.04 7.08 4.36
CA SER A 180 -13.51 8.37 4.84
C SER A 180 -12.20 8.75 4.15
N SER A 181 -11.29 7.80 3.93
CA SER A 181 -10.05 8.04 3.19
C SER A 181 -10.32 8.36 1.71
N THR A 182 -11.33 7.74 1.09
CA THR A 182 -11.74 8.05 -0.29
C THR A 182 -12.33 9.46 -0.40
N ILE A 183 -13.17 9.86 0.55
CA ILE A 183 -13.71 11.23 0.60
C ILE A 183 -12.57 12.25 0.74
N LEU A 184 -11.62 11.99 1.64
CA LEU A 184 -10.45 12.86 1.81
C LEU A 184 -9.61 12.95 0.52
N ALA A 185 -9.39 11.83 -0.16
CA ALA A 185 -8.66 11.80 -1.42
C ALA A 185 -9.36 12.59 -2.53
N ILE A 186 -10.70 12.55 -2.58
CA ILE A 186 -11.49 13.37 -3.51
C ILE A 186 -11.30 14.86 -3.20
N ILE A 187 -11.41 15.25 -1.92
CA ILE A 187 -11.20 16.65 -1.50
C ILE A 187 -9.82 17.14 -1.90
N LEU A 188 -8.77 16.35 -1.61
CA LEU A 188 -7.39 16.67 -2.00
C LEU A 188 -7.24 16.80 -3.51
N SER A 189 -7.87 15.91 -4.29
CA SER A 189 -7.83 15.96 -5.75
C SER A 189 -8.49 17.22 -6.31
N VAL A 190 -9.57 17.69 -5.70
CA VAL A 190 -10.20 18.97 -6.06
C VAL A 190 -9.25 20.13 -5.76
N VAL A 191 -8.59 20.13 -4.63
CA VAL A 191 -7.58 21.15 -4.29
C VAL A 191 -6.44 21.15 -5.30
N TYR A 192 -5.91 19.98 -5.68
CA TYR A 192 -4.83 19.88 -6.69
C TYR A 192 -5.28 20.33 -8.10
N TYR A 193 -6.56 20.20 -8.39
CA TYR A 193 -7.12 20.66 -9.66
C TYR A 193 -7.26 22.18 -9.72
N THR A 194 -7.46 22.83 -8.57
CA THR A 194 -7.68 24.30 -8.47
C THR A 194 -6.42 25.08 -8.17
N ALA A 195 -5.33 24.44 -7.74
CA ALA A 195 -4.03 25.04 -7.42
C ALA A 195 -3.13 25.09 -8.66
#